data_236c7380e573855b53084fa2ea90551d
#
_entry.id   236c7380e573855b53084fa2ea90551d
#
_cell.length_a   1.000
_cell.length_b   1.000
_cell.length_c   1.000
_cell.angle_alpha   90.00
_cell.angle_beta   90.00
_cell.angle_gamma   90.00
#
_symmetry.space_group_name_H-M   'P 1'
#
loop_
_entity.id
_entity.type
_entity.pdbx_description
1 polymer ?
#
loop_
_entity_poly.entity_id
_entity_poly.type
_entity_poly.pdbx_seq_one_letter_code
_entity_poly.pdbx_strand_id
1 'polypeptide(L)'
;TAVPATASPEDTAAPVRVDASRWTTQGRWVTDAQHRVVITQGINEVAKSAPYAPDAVGFGEDDAAFLEAQGFTSVRLGVLWAGVEPRPGVYDDAYLARVERTVRILNAHGIASVLDFHQDMVNEKYQGEGWPAWAALDHGMPNIVKTGFPGNYFLNEAVKYSFDSFYDNTKASDGIGVADHYASAWRHVAEHFRNVPGVQGYDLFNEPFPGHRYTRCLTQLGCRAAD
;
A
#
# COMPACT_ATOMS: atom_id res chain seq x y z
N THR A 1 -17.46 -31.14 50.11
CA THR A 1 -18.26 -29.98 49.65
C THR A 1 -17.36 -29.10 48.80
N ALA A 2 -17.53 -29.18 47.47
CA ALA A 2 -16.83 -28.34 46.50
C ALA A 2 -17.59 -27.01 46.43
N VAL A 3 -16.86 -25.90 46.58
CA VAL A 3 -17.38 -24.54 46.36
C VAL A 3 -17.43 -24.32 44.85
N PRO A 4 -18.56 -23.92 44.25
CA PRO A 4 -18.59 -23.54 42.84
C PRO A 4 -17.84 -22.25 42.65
N ALA A 5 -16.88 -22.24 41.69
CA ALA A 5 -16.24 -21.03 41.22
C ALA A 5 -17.27 -20.17 40.52
N THR A 6 -17.58 -18.99 41.08
CA THR A 6 -18.35 -17.96 40.39
C THR A 6 -17.45 -17.35 39.32
N ALA A 7 -17.79 -17.57 38.06
CA ALA A 7 -17.19 -16.82 36.96
C ALA A 7 -17.53 -15.33 37.15
N SER A 8 -16.51 -14.50 37.20
CA SER A 8 -16.67 -13.05 37.13
C SER A 8 -17.31 -12.71 35.79
N PRO A 9 -18.26 -11.74 35.74
CA PRO A 9 -18.74 -11.25 34.44
C PRO A 9 -17.53 -10.65 33.70
N GLU A 10 -17.22 -11.21 32.55
CA GLU A 10 -16.30 -10.59 31.62
C GLU A 10 -16.86 -9.19 31.31
N ASP A 11 -16.08 -8.18 31.67
CA ASP A 11 -16.36 -6.78 31.39
C ASP A 11 -16.23 -6.61 29.86
N THR A 12 -17.32 -6.87 29.15
CA THR A 12 -17.43 -6.62 27.71
C THR A 12 -17.54 -5.13 27.50
N ALA A 13 -16.44 -4.42 27.74
CA ALA A 13 -16.33 -3.03 27.31
C ALA A 13 -16.57 -3.00 25.79
N ALA A 14 -17.57 -2.23 25.35
CA ALA A 14 -17.82 -2.03 23.94
C ALA A 14 -16.52 -1.59 23.25
N PRO A 15 -16.22 -2.10 22.06
CA PRO A 15 -14.99 -1.76 21.35
C PRO A 15 -14.88 -0.23 21.24
N VAL A 16 -13.75 0.29 21.69
CA VAL A 16 -13.46 1.73 21.60
C VAL A 16 -13.29 2.06 20.12
N ARG A 17 -14.30 2.69 19.52
CA ARG A 17 -14.21 3.17 18.13
C ARG A 17 -13.05 4.14 18.01
N VAL A 18 -12.12 3.84 17.14
CA VAL A 18 -10.93 4.65 16.90
C VAL A 18 -11.28 5.71 15.85
N ASP A 19 -11.35 6.97 16.28
CA ASP A 19 -11.52 8.10 15.34
C ASP A 19 -10.16 8.58 14.85
N ALA A 20 -9.69 8.03 13.74
CA ALA A 20 -8.41 8.37 13.15
C ALA A 20 -8.31 9.84 12.69
N SER A 21 -9.43 10.53 12.50
CA SER A 21 -9.45 11.96 12.14
C SER A 21 -8.94 12.88 13.24
N ARG A 22 -8.82 12.36 14.47
CA ARG A 22 -8.34 13.09 15.64
C ARG A 22 -6.98 12.66 16.14
N TRP A 23 -6.27 11.87 15.35
CA TRP A 23 -4.91 11.50 15.72
C TRP A 23 -3.95 12.64 15.51
N THR A 24 -3.04 12.79 16.45
CA THR A 24 -1.97 13.78 16.42
C THR A 24 -0.64 13.12 16.76
N THR A 25 0.44 13.88 16.73
CA THR A 25 1.75 13.41 17.17
C THR A 25 2.18 14.14 18.42
N GLN A 26 2.67 13.42 19.42
CA GLN A 26 3.28 13.98 20.61
C GLN A 26 4.67 13.34 20.80
N GLY A 27 5.71 14.11 20.52
CA GLY A 27 7.07 13.57 20.44
C GLY A 27 7.17 12.47 19.35
N ARG A 28 7.50 11.26 19.74
CA ARG A 28 7.63 10.09 18.85
C ARG A 28 6.36 9.24 18.75
N TRP A 29 5.29 9.63 19.40
CA TRP A 29 4.08 8.83 19.51
C TRP A 29 2.93 9.44 18.70
N VAL A 30 2.14 8.58 18.06
CA VAL A 30 0.82 8.92 17.59
C VAL A 30 -0.13 8.86 18.79
N THR A 31 -0.94 9.90 18.98
CA THR A 31 -1.86 10.02 20.11
C THR A 31 -3.27 10.37 19.66
N ASP A 32 -4.26 9.94 20.43
CA ASP A 32 -5.65 10.33 20.24
C ASP A 32 -5.97 11.72 20.85
N ALA A 33 -7.22 12.14 20.75
CA ALA A 33 -7.69 13.43 21.29
C ALA A 33 -7.56 13.53 22.83
N GLN A 34 -7.38 12.42 23.54
CA GLN A 34 -7.13 12.35 24.98
C GLN A 34 -5.66 12.21 25.31
N HIS A 35 -4.76 12.42 24.32
CA HIS A 35 -3.29 12.27 24.46
C HIS A 35 -2.82 10.85 24.83
N ARG A 36 -3.66 9.84 24.63
CA ARG A 36 -3.27 8.44 24.84
C ARG A 36 -2.52 7.94 23.61
N VAL A 37 -1.49 7.13 23.81
CA VAL A 37 -0.75 6.51 22.71
C VAL A 37 -1.69 5.57 21.95
N VAL A 38 -1.75 5.76 20.63
CA VAL A 38 -2.50 4.90 19.72
C VAL A 38 -1.61 3.73 19.30
N ILE A 39 -2.11 2.52 19.49
CA ILE A 39 -1.52 1.28 18.97
C ILE A 39 -2.52 0.72 17.98
N THR A 40 -2.11 0.60 16.71
CA THR A 40 -2.95 0.01 15.67
C THR A 40 -2.68 -1.48 15.53
N GLN A 41 -3.74 -2.25 15.33
CA GLN A 41 -3.68 -3.65 14.96
C GLN A 41 -4.39 -3.79 13.62
N GLY A 42 -3.71 -4.31 12.60
CA GLY A 42 -4.24 -4.27 11.26
C GLY A 42 -3.80 -5.43 10.37
N ILE A 43 -4.37 -5.44 9.19
CA ILE A 43 -4.04 -6.36 8.09
C ILE A 43 -3.70 -5.57 6.83
N ASN A 44 -3.09 -6.24 5.85
CA ASN A 44 -3.01 -5.76 4.48
C ASN A 44 -4.21 -6.26 3.68
N GLU A 45 -4.81 -5.38 2.89
CA GLU A 45 -5.78 -5.72 1.86
C GLU A 45 -5.31 -5.16 0.52
N VAL A 46 -5.01 -6.03 -0.44
CA VAL A 46 -4.48 -5.63 -1.75
C VAL A 46 -5.12 -6.44 -2.86
N ALA A 47 -5.91 -5.78 -3.70
CA ALA A 47 -6.47 -6.36 -4.92
C ALA A 47 -5.40 -6.42 -6.03
N LYS A 48 -4.65 -7.52 -6.09
CA LYS A 48 -3.45 -7.68 -6.94
C LYS A 48 -3.72 -7.87 -8.44
N SER A 49 -4.98 -7.98 -8.84
CA SER A 49 -5.37 -8.21 -10.24
C SER A 49 -6.30 -7.11 -10.73
N ALA A 50 -6.24 -6.79 -12.02
CA ALA A 50 -7.14 -5.81 -12.62
C ALA A 50 -8.61 -6.17 -12.34
N PRO A 51 -9.45 -5.20 -12.00
CA PRO A 51 -9.24 -3.75 -12.02
C PRO A 51 -8.61 -3.16 -10.74
N TYR A 52 -7.88 -3.93 -9.93
CA TYR A 52 -7.10 -3.53 -8.76
C TYR A 52 -7.90 -2.88 -7.62
N ALA A 53 -9.20 -2.99 -7.63
CA ALA A 53 -10.06 -2.40 -6.60
C ALA A 53 -10.55 -3.45 -5.60
N PRO A 54 -10.60 -3.15 -4.30
CA PRO A 54 -10.93 -4.13 -3.25
C PRO A 54 -12.29 -4.82 -3.44
N ASP A 55 -13.29 -4.09 -3.92
CA ASP A 55 -14.62 -4.64 -4.22
C ASP A 55 -14.62 -5.67 -5.36
N ALA A 56 -13.61 -5.65 -6.24
CA ALA A 56 -13.49 -6.64 -7.30
C ALA A 56 -13.02 -8.02 -6.82
N VAL A 57 -12.37 -8.06 -5.66
CA VAL A 57 -11.96 -9.31 -4.99
C VAL A 57 -12.94 -9.70 -3.86
N GLY A 58 -14.06 -8.97 -3.75
CA GLY A 58 -15.13 -9.26 -2.81
C GLY A 58 -15.00 -8.60 -1.45
N PHE A 59 -13.97 -7.76 -1.23
CA PHE A 59 -13.81 -7.07 0.04
C PHE A 59 -14.88 -5.98 0.21
N GLY A 60 -15.65 -6.04 1.31
CA GLY A 60 -16.79 -5.16 1.53
C GLY A 60 -17.24 -5.04 2.98
N GLU A 61 -18.54 -4.80 3.15
CA GLU A 61 -19.17 -4.53 4.44
C GLU A 61 -19.02 -5.69 5.44
N ASP A 62 -19.20 -6.93 4.96
CA ASP A 62 -19.12 -8.13 5.81
C ASP A 62 -17.68 -8.32 6.34
N ASP A 63 -16.67 -8.03 5.52
CA ASP A 63 -15.26 -8.11 5.93
C ASP A 63 -14.93 -7.02 6.95
N ALA A 64 -15.39 -5.80 6.74
CA ALA A 64 -15.20 -4.71 7.69
C ALA A 64 -15.89 -5.01 9.04
N ALA A 65 -17.11 -5.54 9.02
CA ALA A 65 -17.81 -5.97 10.23
C ALA A 65 -17.07 -7.12 10.95
N PHE A 66 -16.53 -8.07 10.20
CA PHE A 66 -15.70 -9.14 10.77
C PHE A 66 -14.44 -8.59 11.42
N LEU A 67 -13.72 -7.69 10.74
CA LEU A 67 -12.51 -7.06 11.27
C LEU A 67 -12.80 -6.26 12.56
N GLU A 68 -13.90 -5.47 12.58
CA GLU A 68 -14.33 -4.77 13.79
C GLU A 68 -14.58 -5.74 14.94
N ALA A 69 -15.33 -6.83 14.68
CA ALA A 69 -15.63 -7.85 15.69
C ALA A 69 -14.39 -8.55 16.24
N GLN A 70 -13.31 -8.65 15.44
CA GLN A 70 -12.02 -9.20 15.86
C GLN A 70 -11.09 -8.16 16.51
N GLY A 71 -11.52 -6.90 16.62
CA GLY A 71 -10.76 -5.83 17.27
C GLY A 71 -9.67 -5.20 16.39
N PHE A 72 -9.73 -5.39 15.08
CA PHE A 72 -8.83 -4.68 14.16
C PHE A 72 -9.19 -3.19 14.09
N THR A 73 -8.17 -2.36 14.05
CA THR A 73 -8.30 -0.89 14.07
C THR A 73 -7.69 -0.22 12.85
N SER A 74 -7.00 -0.97 11.99
CA SER A 74 -6.36 -0.44 10.79
C SER A 74 -6.31 -1.47 9.66
N VAL A 75 -6.42 -0.98 8.42
CA VAL A 75 -6.14 -1.74 7.20
C VAL A 75 -5.12 -0.97 6.37
N ARG A 76 -4.02 -1.64 6.00
CA ARG A 76 -3.12 -1.13 4.96
C ARG A 76 -3.71 -1.50 3.61
N LEU A 77 -4.32 -0.51 2.96
CA LEU A 77 -5.14 -0.70 1.77
C LEU A 77 -4.33 -0.41 0.50
N GLY A 78 -4.15 -1.43 -0.33
CA GLY A 78 -3.40 -1.33 -1.57
C GLY A 78 -4.11 -0.44 -2.60
N VAL A 79 -3.37 0.55 -3.09
CA VAL A 79 -3.70 1.39 -4.23
C VAL A 79 -2.65 1.12 -5.28
N LEU A 80 -3.02 0.59 -6.45
CA LEU A 80 -2.05 0.25 -7.46
C LEU A 80 -1.89 1.38 -8.46
N TRP A 81 -0.65 1.76 -8.75
CA TRP A 81 -0.37 2.84 -9.72
C TRP A 81 -0.97 2.55 -11.08
N ALA A 82 -1.01 1.28 -11.51
CA ALA A 82 -1.69 0.86 -12.74
C ALA A 82 -3.18 1.20 -12.77
N GLY A 83 -3.84 1.18 -11.60
CA GLY A 83 -5.23 1.59 -11.46
C GLY A 83 -5.38 3.12 -11.45
N VAL A 84 -4.44 3.83 -10.82
CA VAL A 84 -4.48 5.29 -10.71
C VAL A 84 -4.17 5.98 -12.04
N GLU A 85 -3.12 5.54 -12.74
CA GLU A 85 -2.60 6.17 -13.96
C GLU A 85 -2.40 5.12 -15.06
N PRO A 86 -3.50 4.62 -15.68
CA PRO A 86 -3.42 3.56 -16.68
C PRO A 86 -2.68 3.96 -17.97
N ARG A 87 -2.56 5.26 -18.23
CA ARG A 87 -1.78 5.85 -19.33
C ARG A 87 -1.04 7.08 -18.82
N PRO A 88 0.14 7.43 -19.39
CA PRO A 88 0.91 8.60 -18.95
C PRO A 88 0.05 9.86 -18.84
N GLY A 89 0.02 10.48 -17.67
CA GLY A 89 -0.73 11.72 -17.39
C GLY A 89 -2.25 11.59 -17.36
N VAL A 90 -2.81 10.38 -17.43
CA VAL A 90 -4.26 10.14 -17.41
C VAL A 90 -4.65 9.38 -16.17
N TYR A 91 -5.31 10.07 -15.24
CA TYR A 91 -5.75 9.51 -13.97
C TYR A 91 -7.18 8.94 -14.06
N ASP A 92 -7.43 7.83 -13.36
CA ASP A 92 -8.73 7.16 -13.29
C ASP A 92 -9.43 7.47 -11.97
N ASP A 93 -10.25 8.53 -11.96
CA ASP A 93 -11.06 8.91 -10.80
C ASP A 93 -12.14 7.89 -10.46
N ALA A 94 -12.58 7.07 -11.43
CA ALA A 94 -13.55 6.01 -11.15
C ALA A 94 -12.90 4.88 -10.34
N TYR A 95 -11.64 4.56 -10.60
CA TYR A 95 -10.84 3.67 -9.77
C TYR A 95 -10.69 4.23 -8.34
N LEU A 96 -10.29 5.50 -8.19
CA LEU A 96 -10.15 6.13 -6.88
C LEU A 96 -11.46 6.17 -6.11
N ALA A 97 -12.59 6.41 -6.78
CA ALA A 97 -13.91 6.36 -6.15
C ALA A 97 -14.29 4.96 -5.63
N ARG A 98 -13.77 3.88 -6.25
CA ARG A 98 -13.93 2.51 -5.72
C ARG A 98 -13.12 2.29 -4.46
N VAL A 99 -11.86 2.71 -4.45
CA VAL A 99 -11.00 2.67 -3.25
C VAL A 99 -11.62 3.51 -2.12
N GLU A 100 -12.12 4.71 -2.43
CA GLU A 100 -12.79 5.58 -1.46
C GLU A 100 -13.99 4.89 -0.81
N ARG A 101 -14.81 4.16 -1.57
CA ARG A 101 -15.93 3.40 -0.98
C ARG A 101 -15.44 2.41 0.09
N THR A 102 -14.36 1.70 -0.18
CA THR A 102 -13.75 0.79 0.80
C THR A 102 -13.25 1.53 2.04
N VAL A 103 -12.57 2.67 1.86
CA VAL A 103 -12.14 3.52 2.98
C VAL A 103 -13.34 3.96 3.84
N ARG A 104 -14.45 4.35 3.21
CA ARG A 104 -15.66 4.77 3.92
C ARG A 104 -16.35 3.63 4.67
N ILE A 105 -16.39 2.43 4.08
CA ILE A 105 -16.89 1.21 4.74
C ILE A 105 -16.03 0.93 5.99
N LEU A 106 -14.72 0.85 5.84
CA LEU A 106 -13.81 0.62 6.97
C LEU A 106 -13.98 1.68 8.07
N ASN A 107 -14.07 2.96 7.68
CA ASN A 107 -14.26 4.05 8.64
C ASN A 107 -15.60 3.96 9.39
N ALA A 108 -16.67 3.48 8.74
CA ALA A 108 -17.96 3.26 9.41
C ALA A 108 -17.86 2.20 10.51
N HIS A 109 -16.95 1.25 10.39
CA HIS A 109 -16.60 0.23 11.38
C HIS A 109 -15.48 0.66 12.35
N GLY A 110 -15.07 1.93 12.33
CA GLY A 110 -14.01 2.44 13.22
C GLY A 110 -12.60 1.99 12.85
N ILE A 111 -12.41 1.51 11.62
CA ILE A 111 -11.14 1.02 11.10
C ILE A 111 -10.51 2.09 10.22
N ALA A 112 -9.29 2.50 10.57
CA ALA A 112 -8.51 3.46 9.77
C ALA A 112 -7.83 2.79 8.57
N SER A 113 -7.59 3.56 7.51
CA SER A 113 -6.88 3.09 6.33
C SER A 113 -5.54 3.78 6.16
N VAL A 114 -4.48 3.01 5.90
CA VAL A 114 -3.21 3.50 5.35
C VAL A 114 -3.23 3.18 3.87
N LEU A 115 -3.20 4.19 3.01
CA LEU A 115 -3.17 3.99 1.56
C LEU A 115 -1.74 3.67 1.13
N ASP A 116 -1.56 2.54 0.46
CA ASP A 116 -0.27 1.99 0.09
C ASP A 116 -0.15 1.90 -1.43
N PHE A 117 0.80 2.62 -2.05
CA PHE A 117 1.13 2.32 -3.44
C PHE A 117 1.85 0.98 -3.51
N HIS A 118 0.99 -0.04 -3.65
CA HIS A 118 1.43 -1.42 -3.65
C HIS A 118 2.03 -1.82 -4.99
N GLN A 119 3.12 -2.54 -4.92
CA GLN A 119 3.71 -3.26 -6.02
C GLN A 119 4.43 -4.50 -5.51
N ASP A 120 4.41 -5.55 -6.32
CA ASP A 120 5.35 -6.66 -6.23
C ASP A 120 5.96 -6.89 -7.60
N MET A 121 7.30 -6.90 -7.68
CA MET A 121 8.04 -7.15 -8.93
C MET A 121 7.57 -6.28 -10.11
N VAL A 122 7.14 -5.05 -9.83
CA VAL A 122 6.81 -3.99 -10.79
C VAL A 122 5.47 -4.19 -11.52
N ASN A 123 5.30 -5.27 -12.29
CA ASN A 123 4.18 -5.40 -13.23
C ASN A 123 3.87 -6.87 -13.55
N GLU A 124 2.65 -7.15 -14.01
CA GLU A 124 2.17 -8.50 -14.37
C GLU A 124 3.04 -9.20 -15.42
N LYS A 125 3.71 -8.45 -16.32
CA LYS A 125 4.63 -9.03 -17.29
C LYS A 125 5.82 -9.76 -16.63
N TYR A 126 6.11 -9.44 -15.37
CA TYR A 126 7.15 -10.07 -14.55
C TYR A 126 6.59 -10.98 -13.46
N GLN A 127 5.32 -11.38 -13.54
CA GLN A 127 4.58 -12.15 -12.54
C GLN A 127 4.38 -11.38 -11.21
N GLY A 128 4.34 -10.06 -11.28
CA GLY A 128 4.06 -9.16 -10.18
C GLY A 128 2.83 -8.31 -10.45
N GLU A 129 2.75 -7.17 -9.81
CA GLU A 129 1.69 -6.16 -10.02
C GLU A 129 2.14 -4.79 -9.54
N GLY A 130 1.33 -3.78 -9.78
CA GLY A 130 1.47 -2.45 -9.18
C GLY A 130 1.67 -1.34 -10.18
N TRP A 131 2.70 -1.41 -11.00
CA TRP A 131 2.98 -0.33 -11.96
C TRP A 131 2.25 -0.54 -13.28
N PRO A 132 1.82 0.53 -13.94
CA PRO A 132 1.31 0.42 -15.30
C PRO A 132 2.43 -0.04 -16.26
N ALA A 133 2.06 -0.82 -17.28
CA ALA A 133 3.02 -1.41 -18.19
C ALA A 133 3.92 -0.36 -18.89
N TRP A 134 3.42 0.85 -19.12
CA TRP A 134 4.17 1.95 -19.76
C TRP A 134 5.29 2.51 -18.86
N ALA A 135 5.17 2.37 -17.52
CA ALA A 135 6.16 2.83 -16.54
C ALA A 135 7.25 1.78 -16.26
N ALA A 136 7.02 0.52 -16.62
CA ALA A 136 7.96 -0.58 -16.40
C ALA A 136 9.01 -0.61 -17.52
N LEU A 137 9.95 0.34 -17.49
CA LEU A 137 10.97 0.55 -18.52
C LEU A 137 12.15 -0.39 -18.32
N ASP A 138 12.13 -1.54 -18.97
CA ASP A 138 13.15 -2.60 -18.88
C ASP A 138 14.24 -2.53 -19.98
N HIS A 139 14.21 -1.49 -20.82
CA HIS A 139 15.15 -1.32 -21.94
C HIS A 139 15.20 -2.50 -22.92
N GLY A 140 14.10 -3.25 -23.05
CA GLY A 140 14.01 -4.43 -23.91
C GLY A 140 14.78 -5.65 -23.37
N MET A 141 15.10 -5.67 -22.09
CA MET A 141 15.75 -6.81 -21.45
C MET A 141 14.89 -8.07 -21.55
N PRO A 142 15.49 -9.24 -21.79
CA PRO A 142 14.76 -10.50 -21.84
C PRO A 142 14.07 -10.81 -20.51
N ASN A 143 12.76 -11.03 -20.56
CA ASN A 143 11.96 -11.47 -19.41
C ASN A 143 11.79 -12.99 -19.42
N ILE A 144 12.91 -13.73 -19.35
CA ILE A 144 12.94 -15.19 -19.44
C ILE A 144 12.90 -15.90 -18.10
N VAL A 145 13.31 -15.22 -17.02
CA VAL A 145 13.28 -15.78 -15.68
C VAL A 145 11.88 -15.60 -15.09
N LYS A 146 11.25 -16.70 -14.70
CA LYS A 146 9.87 -16.78 -14.22
C LYS A 146 9.80 -17.55 -12.90
N THR A 147 10.50 -17.04 -11.88
CA THR A 147 10.54 -17.68 -10.55
C THR A 147 9.46 -17.18 -9.59
N GLY A 148 8.69 -16.16 -10.01
CA GLY A 148 7.68 -15.55 -9.16
C GLY A 148 8.28 -14.77 -7.99
N PHE A 149 7.41 -14.39 -7.05
CA PHE A 149 7.79 -13.69 -5.82
C PHE A 149 8.53 -14.63 -4.84
N PRO A 150 9.61 -14.18 -4.20
CA PRO A 150 10.35 -12.93 -4.43
C PRO A 150 11.50 -13.11 -5.45
N GLY A 151 11.60 -14.27 -6.09
CA GLY A 151 12.77 -14.65 -6.91
C GLY A 151 13.05 -13.70 -8.07
N ASN A 152 12.02 -13.15 -8.70
CA ASN A 152 12.19 -12.24 -9.84
C ASN A 152 12.85 -10.90 -9.46
N TYR A 153 12.79 -10.44 -8.22
CA TYR A 153 13.56 -9.27 -7.77
C TYR A 153 15.07 -9.48 -7.96
N PHE A 154 15.53 -10.70 -7.69
CA PHE A 154 16.97 -11.02 -7.66
C PHE A 154 17.49 -11.59 -8.99
N LEU A 155 16.65 -12.30 -9.73
CA LEU A 155 17.07 -13.11 -10.86
C LEU A 155 16.58 -12.59 -12.21
N ASN A 156 15.58 -11.70 -12.25
CA ASN A 156 15.03 -11.17 -13.49
C ASN A 156 15.64 -9.79 -13.79
N GLU A 157 16.48 -9.74 -14.85
CA GLU A 157 17.15 -8.51 -15.26
C GLU A 157 16.16 -7.40 -15.68
N ALA A 158 15.06 -7.76 -16.34
CA ALA A 158 14.03 -6.78 -16.73
C ALA A 158 13.39 -6.08 -15.54
N VAL A 159 13.18 -6.80 -14.43
CA VAL A 159 12.71 -6.21 -13.16
C VAL A 159 13.73 -5.22 -12.60
N LYS A 160 15.00 -5.60 -12.53
CA LYS A 160 16.07 -4.73 -12.02
C LYS A 160 16.21 -3.45 -12.85
N TYR A 161 16.18 -3.57 -14.19
CA TYR A 161 16.23 -2.39 -15.08
C TYR A 161 15.01 -1.49 -14.92
N SER A 162 13.82 -2.03 -14.65
CA SER A 162 12.65 -1.22 -14.38
C SER A 162 12.81 -0.38 -13.11
N PHE A 163 13.38 -0.95 -12.03
CA PHE A 163 13.71 -0.18 -10.83
C PHE A 163 14.81 0.85 -11.06
N ASP A 164 15.88 0.49 -11.79
CA ASP A 164 16.93 1.46 -12.12
C ASP A 164 16.35 2.64 -12.91
N SER A 165 15.49 2.37 -13.91
CA SER A 165 14.81 3.40 -14.69
C SER A 165 13.95 4.31 -13.82
N PHE A 166 13.31 3.77 -12.80
CA PHE A 166 12.55 4.55 -11.82
C PHE A 166 13.47 5.48 -11.03
N TYR A 167 14.53 4.94 -10.42
CA TYR A 167 15.45 5.75 -9.60
C TYR A 167 16.27 6.75 -10.42
N ASP A 168 16.56 6.44 -11.68
CA ASP A 168 17.24 7.35 -12.60
C ASP A 168 16.28 8.36 -13.25
N ASN A 169 14.99 8.27 -12.90
CA ASN A 169 13.92 9.11 -13.45
C ASN A 169 13.90 9.12 -14.97
N THR A 170 14.11 7.93 -15.57
CA THR A 170 14.12 7.74 -17.02
C THR A 170 12.80 8.23 -17.64
N LYS A 171 12.89 8.90 -18.78
CA LYS A 171 11.72 9.48 -19.44
C LYS A 171 10.82 8.41 -20.02
N ALA A 172 9.52 8.51 -19.71
CA ALA A 172 8.46 7.77 -20.37
C ALA A 172 8.21 8.26 -21.79
N SER A 173 7.26 7.65 -22.47
CA SER A 173 6.95 7.97 -23.89
C SER A 173 6.48 9.39 -24.15
N ASP A 174 5.99 10.08 -23.13
CA ASP A 174 5.57 11.49 -23.18
C ASP A 174 6.67 12.49 -22.84
N GLY A 175 7.87 12.00 -22.50
CA GLY A 175 9.03 12.81 -22.18
C GLY A 175 9.14 13.23 -20.71
N ILE A 176 8.20 12.81 -19.84
CA ILE A 176 8.24 13.03 -18.39
C ILE A 176 8.94 11.84 -17.72
N GLY A 177 9.66 12.08 -16.63
CA GLY A 177 10.33 11.01 -15.89
C GLY A 177 9.36 10.07 -15.17
N VAL A 178 9.69 8.78 -15.09
CA VAL A 178 8.83 7.77 -14.44
C VAL A 178 8.62 8.09 -12.96
N ALA A 179 9.64 8.56 -12.24
CA ALA A 179 9.50 8.96 -10.85
C ALA A 179 8.67 10.25 -10.70
N ASP A 180 8.73 11.17 -11.68
CA ASP A 180 7.87 12.37 -11.71
C ASP A 180 6.40 12.02 -11.92
N HIS A 181 6.11 11.01 -12.76
CA HIS A 181 4.76 10.45 -12.89
C HIS A 181 4.27 9.85 -11.59
N TYR A 182 5.10 9.03 -10.95
CA TYR A 182 4.78 8.41 -9.66
C TYR A 182 4.43 9.46 -8.59
N ALA A 183 5.26 10.49 -8.47
CA ALA A 183 5.01 11.60 -7.57
C ALA A 183 3.72 12.38 -7.92
N SER A 184 3.42 12.52 -9.21
CA SER A 184 2.21 13.18 -9.68
C SER A 184 0.96 12.33 -9.42
N ALA A 185 1.06 11.00 -9.61
CA ALA A 185 0.00 10.05 -9.25
C ALA A 185 -0.29 10.10 -7.74
N TRP A 186 0.74 10.10 -6.89
CA TRP A 186 0.59 10.29 -5.45
C TRP A 186 -0.09 11.60 -5.08
N ARG A 187 0.29 12.71 -5.73
CA ARG A 187 -0.37 14.00 -5.51
C ARG A 187 -1.85 13.92 -5.84
N HIS A 188 -2.20 13.29 -6.97
CA HIS A 188 -3.59 13.10 -7.39
C HIS A 188 -4.38 12.28 -6.38
N VAL A 189 -3.83 11.16 -5.89
CA VAL A 189 -4.43 10.35 -4.81
C VAL A 189 -4.60 11.19 -3.54
N ALA A 190 -3.57 11.90 -3.09
CA ALA A 190 -3.64 12.69 -1.87
C ALA A 190 -4.66 13.84 -1.97
N GLU A 191 -4.82 14.45 -3.14
CA GLU A 191 -5.84 15.46 -3.40
C GLU A 191 -7.25 14.86 -3.33
N HIS A 192 -7.46 13.69 -3.94
CA HIS A 192 -8.73 12.97 -3.89
C HIS A 192 -9.14 12.64 -2.46
N PHE A 193 -8.21 12.11 -1.67
CA PHE A 193 -8.48 11.64 -0.31
C PHE A 193 -8.36 12.72 0.78
N ARG A 194 -8.00 13.96 0.44
CA ARG A 194 -7.76 15.05 1.42
C ARG A 194 -8.85 15.21 2.47
N ASN A 195 -10.12 15.06 2.06
CA ASN A 195 -11.28 15.26 2.91
C ASN A 195 -12.07 13.96 3.15
N VAL A 196 -11.49 12.82 2.84
CA VAL A 196 -12.11 11.51 3.06
C VAL A 196 -11.78 11.07 4.49
N PRO A 197 -12.80 10.90 5.37
CA PRO A 197 -12.55 10.46 6.73
C PRO A 197 -12.05 9.01 6.74
N GLY A 198 -11.20 8.68 7.72
CA GLY A 198 -10.66 7.33 7.90
C GLY A 198 -9.30 7.09 7.27
N VAL A 199 -8.77 8.01 6.46
CA VAL A 199 -7.38 7.92 6.00
C VAL A 199 -6.44 8.34 7.12
N GLN A 200 -5.60 7.41 7.55
CA GLN A 200 -4.60 7.61 8.62
C GLN A 200 -3.28 8.12 8.07
N GLY A 201 -2.92 7.70 6.87
CA GLY A 201 -1.63 8.03 6.27
C GLY A 201 -1.42 7.37 4.92
N TYR A 202 -0.22 7.57 4.39
CA TYR A 202 0.20 7.10 3.07
C TYR A 202 1.50 6.31 3.21
N ASP A 203 1.52 5.08 2.70
CA ASP A 203 2.73 4.30 2.51
C ASP A 203 3.21 4.50 1.07
N LEU A 204 4.32 5.21 0.96
CA LEU A 204 4.72 5.78 -0.33
C LEU A 204 5.14 4.75 -1.36
N PHE A 205 5.61 3.57 -0.93
CA PHE A 205 6.13 2.58 -1.85
C PHE A 205 6.31 1.22 -1.14
N ASN A 206 5.51 0.22 -1.51
CA ASN A 206 5.71 -1.14 -1.02
C ASN A 206 7.01 -1.73 -1.56
N GLU A 207 7.81 -2.32 -0.69
CA GLU A 207 9.02 -3.09 -1.03
C GLU A 207 9.92 -2.44 -2.10
N PRO A 208 10.47 -1.23 -1.87
CA PRO A 208 11.29 -0.53 -2.85
C PRO A 208 12.60 -1.29 -3.09
N PHE A 209 12.64 -2.13 -4.12
CA PHE A 209 13.83 -2.90 -4.46
C PHE A 209 14.87 -2.00 -5.15
N PRO A 210 16.18 -2.05 -4.78
CA PRO A 210 17.17 -1.11 -5.27
C PRO A 210 17.72 -1.42 -6.67
N GLY A 211 17.11 -2.34 -7.43
CA GLY A 211 17.57 -2.69 -8.77
C GLY A 211 18.99 -3.30 -8.79
N HIS A 212 19.80 -2.92 -9.75
CA HIS A 212 21.20 -3.39 -9.85
C HIS A 212 22.09 -2.88 -8.71
N ARG A 213 21.68 -1.82 -8.00
CA ARG A 213 22.40 -1.33 -6.81
C ARG A 213 22.47 -2.41 -5.72
N TYR A 214 21.46 -3.29 -5.63
CA TYR A 214 21.49 -4.44 -4.72
C TYR A 214 22.71 -5.34 -4.95
N THR A 215 22.99 -5.72 -6.20
CA THR A 215 24.12 -6.58 -6.56
C THR A 215 25.46 -5.89 -6.26
N ARG A 216 25.56 -4.59 -6.53
CA ARG A 216 26.75 -3.79 -6.19
C ARG A 216 26.99 -3.75 -4.68
N CYS A 217 25.93 -3.57 -3.90
CA CYS A 217 26.03 -3.57 -2.44
C CYS A 217 26.51 -4.91 -1.87
N LEU A 218 26.08 -6.03 -2.44
CA LEU A 218 26.52 -7.37 -1.99
C LEU A 218 27.98 -7.67 -2.34
N THR A 219 28.47 -7.15 -3.48
CA THR A 219 29.82 -7.46 -4.00
C THR A 219 30.89 -6.48 -3.52
N GLN A 220 30.51 -5.27 -3.13
CA GLN A 220 31.39 -4.25 -2.56
C GLN A 220 31.18 -4.27 -1.05
N LEU A 221 32.20 -4.67 -0.29
CA LEU A 221 32.20 -4.65 1.19
C LEU A 221 31.79 -3.26 1.75
N GLY A 222 30.50 -3.04 1.86
CA GLY A 222 29.87 -1.86 2.44
C GLY A 222 29.24 -0.93 1.40
N CYS A 223 27.90 -0.91 1.33
CA CYS A 223 27.16 0.20 0.73
C CYS A 223 27.41 1.46 1.56
N ARG A 224 27.91 2.52 0.94
CA ARG A 224 27.93 3.84 1.56
C ARG A 224 26.59 4.52 1.31
N ALA A 225 26.12 5.32 2.27
CA ALA A 225 24.85 6.06 2.19
C ALA A 225 24.75 7.07 1.01
N ALA A 226 25.76 7.10 0.13
CA ALA A 226 25.84 7.96 -1.05
C ALA A 226 25.77 7.16 -2.37
N ASP A 227 25.62 5.85 -2.33
CA ASP A 227 25.43 4.97 -3.48
C ASP A 227 23.92 4.58 -3.59
#